data_23011a90086ac604cce8afd2bedcc066
#
_entry.id   23011a90086ac604cce8afd2bedcc066
#
_cell.length_a   1.000
_cell.length_b   1.000
_cell.length_c   1.000
_cell.angle_alpha   90.00
_cell.angle_beta   90.00
_cell.angle_gamma   90.00
#
_symmetry.space_group_name_H-M   'P 1'
#
loop_
_entity.id
_entity.type
_entity.pdbx_description
1 polymer ?
#
loop_
_entity_poly.entity_id
_entity_poly.type
_entity_poly.pdbx_seq_one_letter_code
_entity_poly.pdbx_strand_id
1 'polypeptide(L)'
;QHWRDLCLSSVTTHDLPPTPGYLAGEHVRLRHALGLLTRPVEDELADDHADQQAWLDELRRAGLLGTDPEPDEEDVTVALYRYLGRTPSRLLALALTDAVGERRTQNQPGTTNEYPNWRVPRAGPDGEPMSLEQVLTDRRAAVLAEVLRAATDPGPP
;
A
#
# COMPACT_ATOMS: atom_id res chain seq x y z
N GLN A 1 -10.37 -18.89 -5.53
CA GLN A 1 -10.93 -18.14 -4.40
C GLN A 1 -12.16 -17.36 -4.88
N HIS A 2 -13.27 -17.47 -4.17
CA HIS A 2 -14.46 -16.68 -4.48
C HIS A 2 -14.43 -15.40 -3.65
N TRP A 3 -14.14 -14.29 -4.28
CA TRP A 3 -14.26 -12.96 -3.68
C TRP A 3 -15.72 -12.64 -3.37
N ARG A 4 -15.97 -11.94 -2.26
CA ARG A 4 -17.30 -11.45 -1.91
C ARG A 4 -17.60 -10.18 -2.69
N ASP A 5 -18.84 -10.05 -3.20
CA ASP A 5 -19.29 -8.84 -3.90
C ASP A 5 -19.80 -7.75 -2.93
N LEU A 6 -20.55 -8.13 -1.91
CA LEU A 6 -21.08 -7.19 -0.90
C LEU A 6 -20.05 -6.92 0.19
N CYS A 7 -18.92 -6.29 -0.18
CA CYS A 7 -17.87 -5.91 0.76
C CYS A 7 -17.15 -4.64 0.31
N LEU A 8 -16.42 -4.05 1.25
CA LEU A 8 -15.38 -3.06 0.99
C LEU A 8 -14.03 -3.79 0.87
N SER A 9 -13.30 -3.50 -0.19
CA SER A 9 -11.92 -3.98 -0.37
C SER A 9 -10.95 -2.81 -0.42
N SER A 10 -9.76 -3.03 0.14
CA SER A 10 -8.65 -2.08 0.11
C SER A 10 -7.33 -2.82 -0.07
N VAL A 11 -6.30 -2.15 -0.57
CA VAL A 11 -4.94 -2.69 -0.66
C VAL A 11 -4.31 -2.77 0.73
N THR A 12 -4.49 -1.72 1.53
CA THR A 12 -3.98 -1.63 2.90
C THR A 12 -5.02 -1.06 3.85
N THR A 13 -4.75 -1.15 5.15
CA THR A 13 -5.55 -0.55 6.23
C THR A 13 -4.66 0.27 7.16
N HIS A 14 -5.26 0.91 8.16
CA HIS A 14 -4.49 1.70 9.15
C HIS A 14 -3.55 0.86 10.04
N ASP A 15 -3.80 -0.45 10.17
CA ASP A 15 -2.98 -1.40 10.97
C ASP A 15 -1.93 -2.13 10.13
N LEU A 16 -1.93 -1.93 8.82
CA LEU A 16 -0.96 -2.47 7.90
C LEU A 16 -0.02 -1.35 7.42
N PRO A 17 1.19 -1.68 6.98
CA PRO A 17 2.06 -0.69 6.37
C PRO A 17 1.42 -0.11 5.11
N PRO A 18 1.67 1.16 4.77
CA PRO A 18 1.40 1.66 3.43
C PRO A 18 2.15 0.83 2.39
N THR A 19 1.59 0.75 1.18
CA THR A 19 2.21 -0.03 0.10
C THR A 19 3.68 0.35 -0.15
N PRO A 20 4.06 1.64 -0.27
CA PRO A 20 5.46 2.00 -0.43
C PRO A 20 6.34 1.58 0.75
N GLY A 21 5.85 1.71 1.99
CA GLY A 21 6.56 1.27 3.18
C GLY A 21 6.72 -0.25 3.27
N TYR A 22 5.72 -1.02 2.81
CA TYR A 22 5.80 -2.46 2.68
C TYR A 22 6.88 -2.86 1.66
N LEU A 23 6.85 -2.28 0.46
CA LEU A 23 7.83 -2.57 -0.59
C LEU A 23 9.27 -2.20 -0.17
N ALA A 24 9.43 -1.15 0.61
CA ALA A 24 10.72 -0.76 1.18
C ALA A 24 11.16 -1.61 2.39
N GLY A 25 10.32 -2.52 2.91
CA GLY A 25 10.62 -3.31 4.13
C GLY A 25 10.69 -2.47 5.42
N GLU A 26 10.12 -1.26 5.41
CA GLU A 26 10.20 -0.35 6.56
C GLU A 26 9.44 -0.86 7.78
N HIS A 27 8.35 -1.57 7.57
CA HIS A 27 7.56 -2.17 8.62
C HIS A 27 8.32 -3.24 9.42
N VAL A 28 9.17 -4.05 8.78
CA VAL A 28 10.02 -5.03 9.45
C VAL A 28 11.08 -4.32 10.29
N ARG A 29 11.74 -3.29 9.70
CA ARG A 29 12.75 -2.50 10.41
C ARG A 29 12.17 -1.75 11.61
N LEU A 30 10.96 -1.18 11.45
CA LEU A 30 10.23 -0.53 12.55
C LEU A 30 9.93 -1.51 13.69
N ARG A 31 9.37 -2.68 13.38
CA ARG A 31 9.09 -3.72 14.37
C ARG A 31 10.36 -4.21 15.07
N HIS A 32 11.46 -4.34 14.33
CA HIS A 32 12.76 -4.65 14.92
C HIS A 32 13.20 -3.57 15.92
N ALA A 33 13.18 -2.29 15.50
CA ALA A 33 13.57 -1.16 16.34
C ALA A 33 12.72 -1.02 17.62
N LEU A 34 11.46 -1.44 17.57
CA LEU A 34 10.52 -1.45 18.70
C LEU A 34 10.58 -2.73 19.54
N GLY A 35 11.44 -3.70 19.20
CA GLY A 35 11.54 -4.97 19.93
C GLY A 35 10.31 -5.87 19.80
N LEU A 36 9.54 -5.73 18.72
CA LEU A 36 8.29 -6.48 18.47
C LEU A 36 8.52 -7.77 17.66
N LEU A 37 9.72 -8.00 17.15
CA LEU A 37 10.03 -9.24 16.44
C LEU A 37 10.29 -10.38 17.42
N THR A 38 9.83 -11.57 17.06
CA THR A 38 10.08 -12.82 17.82
C THR A 38 11.12 -13.71 17.16
N ARG A 39 11.55 -13.36 15.95
CA ARG A 39 12.54 -14.05 15.12
C ARG A 39 13.67 -13.07 14.76
N PRO A 40 14.84 -13.56 14.29
CA PRO A 40 15.89 -12.70 13.75
C PRO A 40 15.36 -11.79 12.63
N VAL A 41 15.84 -10.55 12.58
CA VAL A 41 15.38 -9.57 11.59
C VAL A 41 15.69 -9.98 10.16
N GLU A 42 16.78 -10.72 9.97
CA GLU A 42 17.20 -11.25 8.67
C GLU A 42 16.18 -12.27 8.12
N ASP A 43 15.63 -13.12 8.98
CA ASP A 43 14.62 -14.10 8.62
C ASP A 43 13.29 -13.40 8.25
N GLU A 44 12.89 -12.40 9.04
CA GLU A 44 11.69 -11.61 8.75
C GLU A 44 11.80 -10.83 7.42
N LEU A 45 12.98 -10.25 7.15
CA LEU A 45 13.24 -9.57 5.87
C LEU A 45 13.27 -10.55 4.69
N ALA A 46 13.79 -11.76 4.87
CA ALA A 46 13.80 -12.77 3.83
C ALA A 46 12.39 -13.26 3.47
N ASP A 47 11.56 -13.51 4.49
CA ASP A 47 10.15 -13.90 4.30
C ASP A 47 9.36 -12.76 3.65
N ASP A 48 9.53 -11.52 4.09
CA ASP A 48 8.91 -10.33 3.51
C ASP A 48 9.27 -10.16 2.04
N HIS A 49 10.56 -10.33 1.70
CA HIS A 49 11.01 -10.29 0.31
C HIS A 49 10.38 -11.40 -0.54
N ALA A 50 10.26 -12.61 -0.02
CA ALA A 50 9.62 -13.73 -0.72
C ALA A 50 8.13 -13.43 -0.98
N ASP A 51 7.42 -12.86 -0.01
CA ASP A 51 6.03 -12.45 -0.15
C ASP A 51 5.89 -11.32 -1.19
N GLN A 52 6.79 -10.33 -1.19
CA GLN A 52 6.82 -9.27 -2.21
C GLN A 52 7.01 -9.84 -3.61
N GLN A 53 7.96 -10.78 -3.80
CA GLN A 53 8.18 -11.42 -5.10
C GLN A 53 6.94 -12.18 -5.57
N ALA A 54 6.25 -12.89 -4.68
CA ALA A 54 5.00 -13.59 -5.02
C ALA A 54 3.91 -12.61 -5.51
N TRP A 55 3.81 -11.42 -4.89
CA TRP A 55 2.91 -10.35 -5.36
C TRP A 55 3.32 -9.78 -6.71
N LEU A 56 4.60 -9.51 -6.93
CA LEU A 56 5.12 -9.02 -8.21
C LEU A 56 4.84 -10.01 -9.34
N ASP A 57 5.05 -11.30 -9.09
CA ASP A 57 4.78 -12.36 -10.06
C ASP A 57 3.28 -12.47 -10.38
N GLU A 58 2.41 -12.35 -9.39
CA GLU A 58 0.96 -12.32 -9.60
C GLU A 58 0.54 -11.11 -10.44
N LEU A 59 1.08 -9.92 -10.16
CA LEU A 59 0.77 -8.71 -10.93
C LEU A 59 1.26 -8.82 -12.38
N ARG A 60 2.44 -9.41 -12.61
CA ARG A 60 2.96 -9.72 -13.94
C ARG A 60 2.07 -10.74 -14.67
N ARG A 61 1.70 -11.81 -13.99
CA ARG A 61 0.79 -12.83 -14.52
C ARG A 61 -0.57 -12.27 -14.90
N ALA A 62 -1.06 -11.30 -14.13
CA ALA A 62 -2.30 -10.59 -14.40
C ALA A 62 -2.18 -9.54 -15.54
N GLY A 63 -0.98 -9.31 -16.07
CA GLY A 63 -0.71 -8.29 -17.10
C GLY A 63 -0.87 -6.85 -16.59
N LEU A 64 -0.63 -6.63 -15.29
CA LEU A 64 -0.76 -5.34 -14.63
C LEU A 64 0.59 -4.65 -14.37
N LEU A 65 1.66 -5.43 -14.41
CA LEU A 65 3.04 -4.97 -14.22
C LEU A 65 3.90 -5.47 -15.39
N GLY A 66 4.88 -4.66 -15.77
CA GLY A 66 5.87 -5.01 -16.79
C GLY A 66 6.84 -6.10 -16.33
N THR A 67 7.81 -6.42 -17.19
CA THR A 67 8.82 -7.47 -16.95
C THR A 67 10.06 -6.95 -16.26
N ASP A 68 10.12 -5.68 -15.87
CA ASP A 68 11.23 -5.12 -15.11
C ASP A 68 11.41 -5.93 -13.81
N PRO A 69 12.61 -6.43 -13.50
CA PRO A 69 12.87 -7.16 -12.27
C PRO A 69 12.74 -6.26 -11.03
N GLU A 70 13.05 -4.97 -11.16
CA GLU A 70 12.99 -3.97 -10.08
C GLU A 70 12.04 -2.82 -10.46
N PRO A 71 10.72 -3.07 -10.47
CA PRO A 71 9.76 -2.04 -10.84
C PRO A 71 9.73 -0.90 -9.82
N ASP A 72 9.40 0.30 -10.28
CA ASP A 72 9.21 1.46 -9.41
C ASP A 72 8.06 1.23 -8.40
N GLU A 73 8.22 1.72 -7.17
CA GLU A 73 7.21 1.59 -6.10
C GLU A 73 5.85 2.18 -6.52
N GLU A 74 5.84 3.25 -7.30
CA GLU A 74 4.61 3.85 -7.80
C GLU A 74 3.92 2.93 -8.80
N ASP A 75 4.66 2.32 -9.72
CA ASP A 75 4.11 1.37 -10.70
C ASP A 75 3.51 0.14 -10.01
N VAL A 76 4.18 -0.39 -8.97
CA VAL A 76 3.65 -1.51 -8.18
C VAL A 76 2.39 -1.10 -7.44
N THR A 77 2.39 0.08 -6.82
CA THR A 77 1.20 0.61 -6.12
C THR A 77 0.02 0.74 -7.08
N VAL A 78 0.23 1.34 -8.24
CA VAL A 78 -0.81 1.46 -9.29
C VAL A 78 -1.30 0.09 -9.75
N ALA A 79 -0.40 -0.88 -9.95
CA ALA A 79 -0.75 -2.24 -10.34
C ALA A 79 -1.61 -2.95 -9.29
N LEU A 80 -1.32 -2.78 -7.99
CA LEU A 80 -2.12 -3.32 -6.89
C LEU A 80 -3.53 -2.74 -6.87
N TYR A 81 -3.68 -1.42 -7.07
CA TYR A 81 -5.00 -0.79 -7.14
C TYR A 81 -5.78 -1.20 -8.40
N ARG A 82 -5.11 -1.43 -9.53
CA ARG A 82 -5.73 -2.03 -10.72
C ARG A 82 -6.16 -3.48 -10.47
N TYR A 83 -5.37 -4.25 -9.72
CA TYR A 83 -5.73 -5.61 -9.32
C TYR A 83 -6.95 -5.60 -8.39
N LEU A 84 -6.98 -4.70 -7.41
CA LEU A 84 -8.13 -4.47 -6.54
C LEU A 84 -9.39 -4.17 -7.35
N GLY A 85 -9.28 -3.32 -8.37
CA GLY A 85 -10.39 -2.96 -9.26
C GLY A 85 -10.97 -4.10 -10.09
N ARG A 86 -10.26 -5.24 -10.18
CA ARG A 86 -10.76 -6.48 -10.85
C ARG A 86 -11.56 -7.39 -9.91
N THR A 87 -11.61 -7.07 -8.62
CA THR A 87 -12.42 -7.82 -7.66
C THR A 87 -13.91 -7.49 -7.86
N PRO A 88 -14.83 -8.40 -7.52
CA PRO A 88 -16.28 -8.13 -7.61
C PRO A 88 -16.78 -7.22 -6.48
N SER A 89 -15.89 -6.71 -5.63
CA SER A 89 -16.26 -5.87 -4.48
C SER A 89 -16.96 -4.58 -4.92
N ARG A 90 -18.08 -4.27 -4.31
CA ARG A 90 -18.88 -3.09 -4.67
C ARG A 90 -18.34 -1.77 -4.13
N LEU A 91 -17.50 -1.85 -3.11
CA LEU A 91 -16.83 -0.69 -2.53
C LEU A 91 -15.32 -0.92 -2.58
N LEU A 92 -14.59 0.05 -3.08
CA LEU A 92 -13.14 0.07 -3.13
C LEU A 92 -12.64 1.27 -2.34
N ALA A 93 -11.65 1.05 -1.47
CA ALA A 93 -11.06 2.13 -0.69
C ALA A 93 -9.64 2.43 -1.18
N LEU A 94 -9.36 3.73 -1.35
CA LEU A 94 -8.03 4.27 -1.58
C LEU A 94 -7.42 4.72 -0.25
N ALA A 95 -6.28 4.14 0.13
CA ALA A 95 -5.53 4.61 1.28
C ALA A 95 -4.81 5.93 0.96
N LEU A 96 -5.02 6.95 1.80
CA LEU A 96 -4.40 8.25 1.58
C LEU A 96 -2.86 8.21 1.67
N THR A 97 -2.32 7.26 2.43
CA THR A 97 -0.89 6.96 2.52
C THR A 97 -0.33 6.54 1.17
N ASP A 98 -0.98 5.58 0.51
CA ASP A 98 -0.58 5.10 -0.81
C ASP A 98 -0.73 6.20 -1.87
N ALA A 99 -1.79 7.01 -1.74
CA ALA A 99 -2.09 8.10 -2.67
C ALA A 99 -0.98 9.16 -2.75
N VAL A 100 -0.17 9.31 -1.73
CA VAL A 100 0.93 10.30 -1.69
C VAL A 100 2.31 9.68 -1.58
N GLY A 101 2.41 8.36 -1.59
CA GLY A 101 3.69 7.65 -1.47
C GLY A 101 4.27 7.66 -0.04
N GLU A 102 3.44 7.85 0.98
CA GLU A 102 3.85 7.80 2.38
C GLU A 102 4.31 6.38 2.76
N ARG A 103 5.48 6.27 3.36
CA ARG A 103 6.04 4.97 3.78
C ARG A 103 5.78 4.64 5.25
N ARG A 104 5.56 5.65 6.09
CA ARG A 104 5.39 5.45 7.54
C ARG A 104 3.98 4.97 7.86
N THR A 105 3.88 3.95 8.70
CA THR A 105 2.58 3.48 9.18
C THR A 105 1.91 4.52 10.10
N GLN A 106 0.58 4.57 10.09
CA GLN A 106 -0.19 5.48 10.95
C GLN A 106 -0.46 4.89 12.32
N ASN A 107 -0.55 3.56 12.39
CA ASN A 107 -0.70 2.82 13.61
C ASN A 107 0.23 1.61 13.59
N GLN A 108 0.94 1.38 14.70
CA GLN A 108 1.78 0.20 14.88
C GLN A 108 1.16 -0.68 15.97
N PRO A 109 0.45 -1.77 15.59
CA PRO A 109 -0.10 -2.70 16.56
C PRO A 109 0.98 -3.25 17.51
N GLY A 110 0.60 -3.41 18.77
CA GLY A 110 1.53 -3.84 19.83
C GLY A 110 2.29 -2.70 20.51
N THR A 111 2.01 -1.44 20.17
CA THR A 111 2.58 -0.26 20.83
C THR A 111 1.51 0.62 21.45
N THR A 112 1.90 1.43 22.44
CA THR A 112 1.05 2.43 23.08
C THR A 112 1.66 3.83 22.94
N ASN A 113 2.81 4.07 23.56
CA ASN A 113 3.55 5.34 23.51
C ASN A 113 4.90 5.22 22.81
N GLU A 114 5.34 4.00 22.52
CA GLU A 114 6.61 3.67 21.89
C GLU A 114 6.65 4.13 20.42
N TYR A 115 5.48 4.24 19.81
CA TYR A 115 5.28 4.78 18.46
C TYR A 115 4.21 5.89 18.51
N PRO A 116 4.33 6.96 17.69
CA PRO A 116 3.35 8.07 17.69
C PRO A 116 2.06 7.71 16.94
N ASN A 117 1.41 6.61 17.37
CA ASN A 117 0.17 6.12 16.77
C ASN A 117 -0.85 7.25 16.57
N TRP A 118 -1.42 7.36 15.37
CA TRP A 118 -2.43 8.35 14.98
C TRP A 118 -1.96 9.82 15.01
N ARG A 119 -0.66 10.05 15.21
CA ARG A 119 -0.05 11.39 15.32
C ARG A 119 1.06 11.61 14.29
N VAL A 120 1.25 10.68 13.36
CA VAL A 120 2.23 10.82 12.28
C VAL A 120 1.68 11.79 11.25
N PRO A 121 2.29 12.97 11.04
CA PRO A 121 1.87 13.90 10.01
C PRO A 121 1.99 13.25 8.62
N ARG A 122 1.04 13.52 7.73
CA ARG A 122 1.13 13.02 6.36
C ARG A 122 2.38 13.57 5.68
N ALA A 123 3.08 12.70 4.92
CA ALA A 123 4.25 13.09 4.16
C ALA A 123 4.25 12.45 2.76
N GLY A 124 5.11 12.96 1.90
CA GLY A 124 5.45 12.35 0.62
C GLY A 124 6.47 11.22 0.76
N PRO A 125 6.95 10.66 -0.38
CA PRO A 125 7.93 9.57 -0.38
C PRO A 125 9.30 9.98 0.17
N ASP A 126 9.60 11.27 0.20
CA ASP A 126 10.79 11.88 0.79
C ASP A 126 10.71 12.07 2.32
N GLY A 127 9.54 11.78 2.91
CA GLY A 127 9.26 11.97 4.34
C GLY A 127 8.94 13.41 4.74
N GLU A 128 8.90 14.36 3.78
CA GLU A 128 8.57 15.75 4.06
C GLU A 128 7.06 15.92 4.29
N PRO A 129 6.66 16.64 5.37
CA PRO A 129 5.25 16.85 5.66
C PRO A 129 4.50 17.56 4.53
N MET A 130 3.30 17.08 4.25
CA MET A 130 2.41 17.63 3.22
C MET A 130 1.21 18.34 3.84
N SER A 131 0.86 19.50 3.31
CA SER A 131 -0.42 20.15 3.60
C SER A 131 -1.59 19.40 2.95
N LEU A 132 -2.81 19.67 3.40
CA LEU A 132 -4.01 19.08 2.78
C LEU A 132 -4.11 19.41 1.30
N GLU A 133 -3.79 20.64 0.93
CA GLU A 133 -3.81 21.11 -0.46
C GLU A 133 -2.81 20.32 -1.31
N GLN A 134 -1.60 20.06 -0.80
CA GLN A 134 -0.59 19.25 -1.47
C GLN A 134 -1.08 17.82 -1.66
N VAL A 135 -1.68 17.21 -0.64
CA VAL A 135 -2.25 15.85 -0.73
C VAL A 135 -3.34 15.79 -1.80
N LEU A 136 -4.26 16.75 -1.83
CA LEU A 136 -5.39 16.77 -2.77
C LEU A 136 -4.99 17.10 -4.21
N THR A 137 -3.82 17.70 -4.41
CA THR A 137 -3.28 18.05 -5.72
C THR A 137 -2.11 17.17 -6.16
N ASP A 138 -1.74 16.16 -5.36
CA ASP A 138 -0.66 15.25 -5.72
C ASP A 138 -1.01 14.43 -6.96
N ARG A 139 -0.06 14.32 -7.89
CA ARG A 139 -0.24 13.54 -9.12
C ARG A 139 -0.55 12.08 -8.85
N ARG A 140 0.08 11.47 -7.84
CA ARG A 140 -0.13 10.06 -7.47
C ARG A 140 -1.57 9.85 -7.01
N ALA A 141 -2.08 10.78 -6.19
CA ALA A 141 -3.47 10.74 -5.73
C ALA A 141 -4.45 10.79 -6.92
N ALA A 142 -4.18 11.67 -7.89
CA ALA A 142 -5.01 11.76 -9.10
C ALA A 142 -4.97 10.47 -9.93
N VAL A 143 -3.79 9.87 -10.12
CA VAL A 143 -3.62 8.60 -10.85
C VAL A 143 -4.39 7.46 -10.17
N LEU A 144 -4.25 7.28 -8.86
CA LEU A 144 -4.95 6.20 -8.15
C LEU A 144 -6.47 6.41 -8.09
N ALA A 145 -6.91 7.66 -7.94
CA ALA A 145 -8.34 7.99 -8.01
C ALA A 145 -8.93 7.64 -9.39
N GLU A 146 -8.20 7.93 -10.47
CA GLU A 146 -8.63 7.59 -11.84
C GLU A 146 -8.67 6.05 -12.05
N VAL A 147 -7.69 5.31 -11.53
CA VAL A 147 -7.67 3.85 -11.57
C VAL A 147 -8.92 3.25 -10.93
N LEU A 148 -9.29 3.72 -9.74
CA LEU A 148 -10.47 3.21 -9.05
C LEU A 148 -11.77 3.71 -9.70
N ARG A 149 -11.81 4.95 -10.20
CA ARG A 149 -12.96 5.47 -10.95
C ARG A 149 -13.24 4.60 -12.18
N ALA A 150 -12.20 4.30 -12.97
CA ALA A 150 -12.33 3.45 -14.15
C ALA A 150 -12.78 2.02 -13.82
N ALA A 151 -12.40 1.49 -12.66
CA ALA A 151 -12.81 0.17 -12.21
C ALA A 151 -14.27 0.10 -11.72
N THR A 152 -14.82 1.22 -11.27
CA THR A 152 -16.19 1.30 -10.74
C THR A 152 -17.20 1.89 -11.73
N ASP A 153 -16.74 2.43 -12.85
CA ASP A 153 -17.60 2.95 -13.90
C ASP A 153 -18.19 1.79 -14.71
N PRO A 154 -19.52 1.58 -14.68
CA PRO A 154 -20.16 0.49 -15.43
C PRO A 154 -20.13 0.70 -16.96
N GLY A 155 -19.55 1.82 -17.44
CA GLY A 155 -19.65 2.23 -18.83
C GLY A 155 -21.03 2.74 -19.22
N PRO A 156 -21.18 3.31 -20.38
CA PRO A 156 -22.51 3.67 -20.89
C PRO A 156 -23.34 2.40 -21.12
N PRO A 157 -24.66 2.41 -20.81
CA PRO A 157 -25.56 1.30 -21.02
C PRO A 157 -25.68 0.91 -22.50
#